data_2c4ff10cb2213f7d80c2556cd9b2fd7b
#
_entry.id   2c4ff10cb2213f7d80c2556cd9b2fd7b
#
_cell.length_a   1.000
_cell.length_b   1.000
_cell.length_c   1.000
_cell.angle_alpha   90.00
_cell.angle_beta   90.00
_cell.angle_gamma   90.00
#
_symmetry.space_group_name_H-M   'P 1'
#
loop_
_entity.id
_entity.type
_entity.pdbx_description
1 polymer ?
#
loop_
_entity_poly.entity_id
_entity_poly.type
_entity_poly.pdbx_seq_one_letter_code
_entity_poly.pdbx_strand_id
1 'polypeptide(L)'
;MVQYQFMALAVTAVTAKISVQVHRNLEIAKQSNVVVKFHCDEALSTHRRRLKVGASRTETIESLVDSLKEHTTKSQASVKSLLTDEVESTDVEVAGTTWIDCSMYVNNAPTNLVQKIAAVPEVESIYEPVTMTLDETKSNDKPASAVNEAIQWGVKKIQAPALWAKGIKGEGIVVANIDSGVHYSHESLKSNWRSEYGWFDPHNKSNQLPDDYDGHGTHVMGIMVGTKGIGVAPKAKWIACKGCKDTCDQRMVVECAQFLLCPHDNDVKKCDPSKAPHVINMSVGVYNANFYLDEMIKKWRAAGIIPVLSNGNDGRKGCWHSGYPGISPQGIAVGYTDANDFLALDSSLGPSFVNDKLVKPDISAPGVRIRSAAHYSDNGYLFTSGASMATPHVSGAIALYLSANNGASYDQVYRALTENAVTDTLTPPNKTCGGIPNTQYPNNLFGHGRLNIFNAVDASIRGLTLPPPSESTQVLNPTDDLSTCGTLEDNTHYVGGDLASFNLTTVESCCAECKKTPRCKAFVWYTLNGGLCRLKDTQGRKVHVDGAKAGVLPAPASGRRP
;
A
#
# COMPACT_ATOMS: atom_id res chain seq x y z
N MET A 1 -37.04 -14.88 -28.92
CA MET A 1 -36.07 -15.57 -28.03
C MET A 1 -34.73 -14.85 -27.95
N VAL A 2 -34.11 -14.45 -29.06
CA VAL A 2 -32.80 -13.74 -29.04
C VAL A 2 -32.83 -12.43 -28.26
N GLN A 3 -33.90 -11.65 -28.38
CA GLN A 3 -34.01 -10.33 -27.68
C GLN A 3 -34.16 -10.45 -26.17
N TYR A 4 -34.78 -11.54 -25.67
CA TYR A 4 -34.88 -11.83 -24.23
C TYR A 4 -33.55 -12.34 -23.63
N GLN A 5 -32.73 -13.04 -24.41
CA GLN A 5 -31.41 -13.48 -23.97
C GLN A 5 -30.43 -12.30 -23.83
N PHE A 6 -30.45 -11.32 -24.76
CA PHE A 6 -29.63 -10.11 -24.63
C PHE A 6 -30.05 -9.22 -23.46
N MET A 7 -31.36 -9.13 -23.16
CA MET A 7 -31.85 -8.38 -22.02
C MET A 7 -31.47 -9.04 -20.70
N ALA A 8 -31.56 -10.36 -20.59
CA ALA A 8 -31.16 -11.09 -19.37
C ALA A 8 -29.64 -11.02 -19.15
N LEU A 9 -28.82 -11.10 -20.18
CA LEU A 9 -27.36 -10.95 -20.10
C LEU A 9 -26.95 -9.51 -19.70
N ALA A 10 -27.64 -8.49 -20.21
CA ALA A 10 -27.38 -7.10 -19.83
C ALA A 10 -27.74 -6.81 -18.37
N VAL A 11 -28.86 -7.34 -17.89
CA VAL A 11 -29.30 -7.20 -16.49
C VAL A 11 -28.34 -7.90 -15.52
N THR A 12 -27.84 -9.08 -15.87
CA THR A 12 -26.84 -9.81 -15.06
C THR A 12 -25.48 -9.11 -15.02
N ALA A 13 -25.06 -8.49 -16.12
CA ALA A 13 -23.79 -7.74 -16.18
C ALA A 13 -23.85 -6.45 -15.35
N VAL A 14 -24.98 -5.76 -15.33
CA VAL A 14 -25.18 -4.53 -14.54
C VAL A 14 -25.23 -4.84 -13.04
N THR A 15 -25.95 -5.88 -12.64
CA THR A 15 -26.05 -6.28 -11.23
C THR A 15 -24.71 -6.80 -10.68
N ALA A 16 -23.86 -7.39 -11.51
CA ALA A 16 -22.54 -7.88 -11.12
C ALA A 16 -21.56 -6.77 -10.69
N LYS A 17 -21.80 -5.52 -11.09
CA LYS A 17 -20.98 -4.36 -10.68
C LYS A 17 -21.34 -3.83 -9.29
N ILE A 18 -22.47 -4.19 -8.72
CA ILE A 18 -22.97 -3.67 -7.44
C ILE A 18 -22.66 -4.68 -6.33
N SER A 19 -22.03 -4.25 -5.24
CA SER A 19 -21.70 -5.11 -4.10
C SER A 19 -22.96 -5.70 -3.46
N VAL A 20 -22.81 -6.88 -2.87
CA VAL A 20 -23.91 -7.57 -2.16
C VAL A 20 -24.48 -6.71 -1.04
N GLN A 21 -23.63 -5.96 -0.38
CA GLN A 21 -24.06 -5.12 0.74
C GLN A 21 -24.86 -3.90 0.25
N VAL A 22 -24.46 -3.25 -0.84
CA VAL A 22 -25.25 -2.18 -1.48
C VAL A 22 -26.64 -2.71 -1.84
N HIS A 23 -26.74 -3.92 -2.41
CA HIS A 23 -28.04 -4.55 -2.67
C HIS A 23 -28.89 -4.68 -1.41
N ARG A 24 -28.30 -5.16 -0.29
CA ARG A 24 -29.02 -5.27 1.00
C ARG A 24 -29.48 -3.89 1.51
N ASN A 25 -28.62 -2.88 1.47
CA ASN A 25 -28.98 -1.53 1.89
C ASN A 25 -30.16 -0.97 1.06
N LEU A 26 -30.11 -1.17 -0.25
CA LEU A 26 -31.18 -0.73 -1.17
C LEU A 26 -32.49 -1.51 -0.94
N GLU A 27 -32.45 -2.77 -0.56
CA GLU A 27 -33.64 -3.53 -0.21
C GLU A 27 -34.30 -3.01 1.08
N ILE A 28 -33.49 -2.67 2.10
CA ILE A 28 -33.96 -2.27 3.43
C ILE A 28 -34.33 -0.78 3.46
N ALA A 29 -33.38 0.09 3.12
CA ALA A 29 -33.49 1.54 3.27
C ALA A 29 -33.92 2.28 1.99
N LYS A 30 -34.00 1.58 0.84
CA LYS A 30 -34.31 2.12 -0.50
C LYS A 30 -33.24 3.09 -1.04
N GLN A 31 -32.21 3.37 -0.28
CA GLN A 31 -31.05 4.21 -0.64
C GLN A 31 -29.79 3.68 0.04
N SER A 32 -28.61 4.06 -0.48
CA SER A 32 -27.31 3.70 0.10
C SER A 32 -26.28 4.80 -0.17
N ASN A 33 -25.34 4.96 0.75
CA ASN A 33 -24.10 5.66 0.45
C ASN A 33 -23.20 4.72 -0.34
N VAL A 34 -22.65 5.21 -1.45
CA VAL A 34 -21.88 4.36 -2.37
C VAL A 34 -20.59 5.02 -2.82
N VAL A 35 -19.60 4.20 -3.07
CA VAL A 35 -18.41 4.55 -3.85
C VAL A 35 -18.62 3.99 -5.25
N VAL A 36 -18.59 4.87 -6.24
CA VAL A 36 -18.58 4.51 -7.65
C VAL A 36 -17.13 4.48 -8.12
N LYS A 37 -16.63 3.31 -8.39
CA LYS A 37 -15.27 3.07 -8.89
C LYS A 37 -15.29 3.05 -10.41
N PHE A 38 -14.36 3.75 -11.03
CA PHE A 38 -14.17 3.77 -12.47
C PHE A 38 -12.89 3.02 -12.86
N HIS A 39 -12.83 2.45 -14.06
CA HIS A 39 -11.61 1.87 -14.61
C HIS A 39 -10.49 2.92 -14.64
N CYS A 40 -9.32 2.61 -14.09
CA CYS A 40 -8.23 3.57 -13.85
C CYS A 40 -6.88 3.13 -14.45
N ASP A 41 -6.75 1.91 -14.93
CA ASP A 41 -5.47 1.32 -15.38
C ASP A 41 -4.85 2.05 -16.57
N GLU A 42 -5.68 2.63 -17.44
CA GLU A 42 -5.21 3.36 -18.61
C GLU A 42 -4.40 4.62 -18.24
N ALA A 43 -4.68 5.24 -17.08
CA ALA A 43 -3.94 6.41 -16.64
C ALA A 43 -2.45 6.09 -16.39
N LEU A 44 -2.13 4.96 -15.75
CA LEU A 44 -0.75 4.52 -15.53
C LEU A 44 -0.04 4.16 -16.85
N SER A 45 -0.74 3.51 -17.78
CA SER A 45 -0.19 3.18 -19.09
C SER A 45 0.09 4.43 -19.92
N THR A 46 -0.78 5.43 -19.84
CA THR A 46 -0.60 6.75 -20.50
C THR A 46 0.58 7.49 -19.90
N HIS A 47 0.69 7.54 -18.58
CA HIS A 47 1.85 8.11 -17.87
C HIS A 47 3.16 7.47 -18.36
N ARG A 48 3.27 6.13 -18.38
CA ARG A 48 4.47 5.41 -18.83
C ARG A 48 4.86 5.76 -20.28
N ARG A 49 3.88 5.94 -21.18
CA ARG A 49 4.13 6.37 -22.57
C ARG A 49 4.61 7.81 -22.70
N ARG A 50 4.18 8.70 -21.79
CA ARG A 50 4.54 10.13 -21.79
C ARG A 50 5.89 10.40 -21.12
N LEU A 51 6.32 9.50 -20.23
CA LEU A 51 7.53 9.70 -19.45
C LEU A 51 8.78 9.61 -20.33
N LYS A 52 9.60 10.65 -20.28
CA LYS A 52 10.88 10.70 -21.01
C LYS A 52 11.96 9.93 -20.25
N VAL A 53 12.88 9.32 -20.97
CA VAL A 53 14.07 8.72 -20.38
C VAL A 53 14.88 9.83 -19.67
N GLY A 54 15.23 9.61 -18.40
CA GLY A 54 15.97 10.60 -17.59
C GLY A 54 15.09 11.69 -16.99
N ALA A 55 13.76 11.57 -17.03
CA ALA A 55 12.87 12.51 -16.35
C ALA A 55 13.20 12.62 -14.86
N SER A 56 13.17 13.83 -14.34
CA SER A 56 13.33 14.10 -12.91
C SER A 56 12.14 13.53 -12.12
N ARG A 57 12.30 13.40 -10.81
CA ARG A 57 11.22 12.98 -9.92
C ARG A 57 9.99 13.89 -10.04
N THR A 58 10.20 15.20 -10.12
CA THR A 58 9.10 16.18 -10.28
C THR A 58 8.36 15.97 -11.59
N GLU A 59 9.05 15.85 -12.72
CA GLU A 59 8.43 15.58 -14.02
C GLU A 59 7.69 14.24 -14.05
N THR A 60 8.23 13.23 -13.34
CA THR A 60 7.57 11.93 -13.21
C THR A 60 6.24 12.06 -12.48
N ILE A 61 6.20 12.78 -11.35
CA ILE A 61 4.97 12.99 -10.57
C ILE A 61 3.97 13.86 -11.35
N GLU A 62 4.44 14.93 -11.97
CA GLU A 62 3.61 15.82 -12.79
C GLU A 62 2.91 15.06 -13.92
N SER A 63 3.67 14.32 -14.71
CA SER A 63 3.11 13.47 -15.78
C SER A 63 2.10 12.44 -15.27
N LEU A 64 2.33 11.86 -14.07
CA LEU A 64 1.40 10.92 -13.45
C LEU A 64 0.11 11.61 -13.02
N VAL A 65 0.21 12.73 -12.33
CA VAL A 65 -0.94 13.52 -11.84
C VAL A 65 -1.79 13.99 -13.00
N ASP A 66 -1.19 14.53 -14.07
CA ASP A 66 -1.90 14.99 -15.26
C ASP A 66 -2.64 13.82 -15.95
N SER A 67 -1.97 12.68 -16.10
CA SER A 67 -2.60 11.48 -16.69
C SER A 67 -3.78 10.97 -15.87
N LEU A 68 -3.67 10.99 -14.53
CA LEU A 68 -4.74 10.59 -13.62
C LEU A 68 -5.93 11.57 -13.67
N LYS A 69 -5.68 12.87 -13.62
CA LYS A 69 -6.73 13.90 -13.69
C LYS A 69 -7.45 13.89 -15.03
N GLU A 70 -6.72 13.80 -16.14
CA GLU A 70 -7.29 13.73 -17.49
C GLU A 70 -8.18 12.49 -17.64
N HIS A 71 -7.68 11.32 -17.23
CA HIS A 71 -8.43 10.07 -17.30
C HIS A 71 -9.70 10.12 -16.44
N THR A 72 -9.57 10.57 -15.18
CA THR A 72 -10.69 10.68 -14.25
C THR A 72 -11.76 11.63 -14.78
N THR A 73 -11.38 12.76 -15.35
CA THR A 73 -12.32 13.72 -15.93
C THR A 73 -13.16 13.08 -17.03
N LYS A 74 -12.55 12.28 -17.88
CA LYS A 74 -13.22 11.57 -18.98
C LYS A 74 -14.13 10.45 -18.45
N SER A 75 -13.59 9.57 -17.58
CA SER A 75 -14.32 8.40 -17.10
C SER A 75 -15.52 8.73 -16.22
N GLN A 76 -15.48 9.87 -15.52
CA GLN A 76 -16.57 10.31 -14.65
C GLN A 76 -17.65 11.15 -15.36
N ALA A 77 -17.43 11.55 -16.62
CA ALA A 77 -18.29 12.53 -17.29
C ALA A 77 -19.75 12.06 -17.40
N SER A 78 -19.99 10.82 -17.83
CA SER A 78 -21.33 10.25 -17.99
C SER A 78 -22.10 10.18 -16.66
N VAL A 79 -21.43 9.76 -15.57
CA VAL A 79 -22.06 9.67 -14.24
C VAL A 79 -22.32 11.07 -13.67
N LYS A 80 -21.42 12.03 -13.88
CA LYS A 80 -21.66 13.43 -13.47
C LYS A 80 -22.90 14.01 -14.14
N SER A 81 -23.11 13.74 -15.43
CA SER A 81 -24.33 14.16 -16.13
C SER A 81 -25.59 13.54 -15.54
N LEU A 82 -25.57 12.23 -15.22
CA LEU A 82 -26.69 11.56 -14.56
C LEU A 82 -27.01 12.14 -13.18
N LEU A 83 -26.00 12.59 -12.45
CA LEU A 83 -26.17 13.12 -11.09
C LEU A 83 -26.68 14.58 -11.09
N THR A 84 -26.46 15.35 -12.12
CA THR A 84 -26.90 16.77 -12.17
C THR A 84 -28.41 16.89 -11.96
N ASP A 85 -29.20 16.10 -12.68
CA ASP A 85 -30.66 16.13 -12.58
C ASP A 85 -31.18 15.57 -11.24
N GLU A 86 -30.52 14.55 -10.70
CA GLU A 86 -30.92 13.87 -9.45
C GLU A 86 -30.61 14.72 -8.21
N VAL A 87 -29.44 15.39 -8.16
CA VAL A 87 -29.03 16.25 -7.03
C VAL A 87 -29.98 17.47 -6.86
N GLU A 88 -30.49 18.02 -7.98
CA GLU A 88 -31.42 19.16 -7.94
C GLU A 88 -32.82 18.78 -7.44
N SER A 89 -33.21 17.51 -7.55
CA SER A 89 -34.58 17.05 -7.30
C SER A 89 -34.76 16.16 -6.08
N THR A 90 -33.66 15.71 -5.46
CA THR A 90 -33.67 14.70 -4.37
C THR A 90 -32.62 15.03 -3.29
N ASP A 91 -32.58 14.19 -2.22
CA ASP A 91 -31.58 14.26 -1.15
C ASP A 91 -30.23 13.62 -1.54
N VAL A 92 -29.99 13.33 -2.81
CA VAL A 92 -28.73 12.76 -3.32
C VAL A 92 -27.62 13.81 -3.25
N GLU A 93 -26.48 13.44 -2.71
CA GLU A 93 -25.33 14.31 -2.58
C GLU A 93 -24.08 13.70 -3.23
N VAL A 94 -23.38 14.46 -4.06
CA VAL A 94 -22.00 14.10 -4.48
C VAL A 94 -21.03 14.57 -3.41
N ALA A 95 -20.72 13.69 -2.47
CA ALA A 95 -19.86 14.01 -1.33
C ALA A 95 -18.38 14.26 -1.71
N GLY A 96 -17.95 13.78 -2.88
CA GLY A 96 -16.61 14.05 -3.39
C GLY A 96 -16.24 13.22 -4.61
N THR A 97 -15.16 13.64 -5.27
CA THR A 97 -14.52 12.88 -6.36
C THR A 97 -13.02 12.83 -6.15
N THR A 98 -12.42 11.70 -6.45
CA THR A 98 -10.99 11.48 -6.28
C THR A 98 -10.37 10.99 -7.60
N TRP A 99 -9.23 11.57 -7.95
CA TRP A 99 -8.53 11.26 -9.20
C TRP A 99 -7.42 10.22 -9.02
N ILE A 100 -6.90 10.06 -7.80
CA ILE A 100 -5.81 9.12 -7.54
C ILE A 100 -6.27 7.65 -7.70
N ASP A 101 -7.52 7.37 -7.39
CA ASP A 101 -8.14 6.05 -7.48
C ASP A 101 -9.34 5.99 -8.43
N CYS A 102 -9.63 7.10 -9.13
CA CYS A 102 -10.77 7.22 -10.06
C CYS A 102 -12.11 6.88 -9.41
N SER A 103 -12.41 7.45 -8.24
CA SER A 103 -13.66 7.18 -7.51
C SER A 103 -14.56 8.42 -7.39
N MET A 104 -15.85 8.18 -7.16
CA MET A 104 -16.85 9.18 -6.83
C MET A 104 -17.65 8.68 -5.63
N TYR A 105 -17.90 9.56 -4.68
CA TYR A 105 -18.65 9.28 -3.45
C TYR A 105 -20.03 9.89 -3.56
N VAL A 106 -21.07 9.08 -3.50
CA VAL A 106 -22.47 9.52 -3.62
C VAL A 106 -23.24 9.07 -2.39
N ASN A 107 -23.79 10.02 -1.66
CA ASN A 107 -24.63 9.77 -0.50
C ASN A 107 -26.10 9.69 -0.91
N ASN A 108 -26.88 8.91 -0.17
CA ASN A 108 -28.31 8.74 -0.31
C ASN A 108 -28.76 8.31 -1.73
N ALA A 109 -27.93 7.56 -2.45
CA ALA A 109 -28.23 7.10 -3.80
C ALA A 109 -29.41 6.10 -3.81
N PRO A 110 -30.57 6.42 -4.45
CA PRO A 110 -31.70 5.51 -4.52
C PRO A 110 -31.46 4.37 -5.53
N THR A 111 -32.24 3.30 -5.42
CA THR A 111 -32.09 2.09 -6.23
C THR A 111 -32.03 2.33 -7.73
N ASN A 112 -32.92 3.18 -8.25
CA ASN A 112 -32.97 3.53 -9.68
C ASN A 112 -31.70 4.23 -10.16
N LEU A 113 -31.14 5.14 -9.33
CA LEU A 113 -29.88 5.85 -9.65
C LEU A 113 -28.69 4.89 -9.64
N VAL A 114 -28.56 4.05 -8.61
CA VAL A 114 -27.48 3.04 -8.54
C VAL A 114 -27.50 2.12 -9.76
N GLN A 115 -28.69 1.71 -10.23
CA GLN A 115 -28.82 0.89 -11.44
C GLN A 115 -28.44 1.66 -12.71
N LYS A 116 -28.83 2.94 -12.84
CA LYS A 116 -28.41 3.80 -13.97
C LYS A 116 -26.89 3.96 -13.99
N ILE A 117 -26.27 4.23 -12.82
CA ILE A 117 -24.80 4.36 -12.70
C ILE A 117 -24.10 3.05 -13.06
N ALA A 118 -24.59 1.90 -12.58
CA ALA A 118 -24.00 0.60 -12.88
C ALA A 118 -24.07 0.24 -14.39
N ALA A 119 -25.03 0.80 -15.13
CA ALA A 119 -25.15 0.60 -16.57
C ALA A 119 -24.12 1.42 -17.37
N VAL A 120 -23.45 2.39 -16.78
CA VAL A 120 -22.39 3.17 -17.45
C VAL A 120 -21.17 2.30 -17.69
N PRO A 121 -20.65 2.22 -18.95
CA PRO A 121 -19.53 1.33 -19.28
C PRO A 121 -18.24 1.63 -18.50
N GLU A 122 -17.95 2.90 -18.23
CA GLU A 122 -16.77 3.37 -17.52
C GLU A 122 -16.75 3.00 -16.03
N VAL A 123 -17.90 2.61 -15.47
CA VAL A 123 -18.03 2.17 -14.08
C VAL A 123 -17.54 0.73 -13.97
N GLU A 124 -16.56 0.51 -13.11
CA GLU A 124 -15.98 -0.78 -12.78
C GLU A 124 -16.82 -1.50 -11.71
N SER A 125 -17.09 -0.81 -10.59
CA SER A 125 -17.84 -1.36 -9.46
C SER A 125 -18.50 -0.27 -8.62
N ILE A 126 -19.52 -0.68 -7.84
CA ILE A 126 -20.23 0.15 -6.87
C ILE A 126 -20.27 -0.61 -5.55
N TYR A 127 -19.72 0.00 -4.50
CA TYR A 127 -19.64 -0.60 -3.17
C TYR A 127 -19.81 0.45 -2.07
N GLU A 128 -19.98 0.02 -0.82
CA GLU A 128 -20.06 0.94 0.32
C GLU A 128 -18.71 1.54 0.65
N PRO A 129 -18.69 2.80 1.17
CA PRO A 129 -17.48 3.35 1.77
C PRO A 129 -16.95 2.44 2.88
N VAL A 130 -15.63 2.25 2.90
CA VAL A 130 -14.94 1.47 3.93
C VAL A 130 -14.46 2.40 5.02
N THR A 131 -14.58 1.96 6.26
CA THR A 131 -14.01 2.63 7.42
C THR A 131 -12.87 1.77 7.98
N MET A 132 -11.71 2.38 8.20
CA MET A 132 -10.60 1.77 8.93
C MET A 132 -10.53 2.36 10.33
N THR A 133 -9.73 1.73 11.17
CA THR A 133 -9.40 2.25 12.51
C THR A 133 -7.90 2.52 12.59
N LEU A 134 -7.52 3.41 13.49
CA LEU A 134 -6.15 3.45 13.97
C LEU A 134 -5.84 2.11 14.64
N ASP A 135 -4.65 1.60 14.43
CA ASP A 135 -4.21 0.40 15.13
C ASP A 135 -4.25 0.65 16.64
N GLU A 136 -5.02 -0.14 17.39
CA GLU A 136 -5.10 -0.01 18.85
C GLU A 136 -3.71 -0.06 19.45
N THR A 137 -3.31 0.99 20.14
CA THR A 137 -2.04 1.07 20.87
C THR A 137 -2.26 0.85 22.34
N LYS A 138 -1.41 0.04 22.95
CA LYS A 138 -1.49 -0.20 24.41
C LYS A 138 -0.66 0.85 25.14
N SER A 139 -1.34 1.86 25.70
CA SER A 139 -0.75 2.83 26.62
C SER A 139 -1.14 2.44 28.04
N ASN A 140 -0.20 1.90 28.80
CA ASN A 140 -0.38 1.56 30.21
C ASN A 140 0.41 2.47 31.15
N ASP A 141 1.10 3.46 30.63
CA ASP A 141 2.04 4.28 31.39
C ASP A 141 1.48 5.68 31.66
N LYS A 142 1.74 6.18 32.86
CA LYS A 142 1.53 7.58 33.22
C LYS A 142 2.37 8.49 32.31
N PRO A 143 1.94 9.75 32.10
CA PRO A 143 2.74 10.72 31.37
C PRO A 143 4.18 10.74 31.89
N ALA A 144 5.14 10.51 31.00
CA ALA A 144 6.55 10.64 31.37
C ALA A 144 6.88 12.14 31.45
N SER A 145 7.21 12.65 32.65
CA SER A 145 7.77 13.97 32.79
C SER A 145 9.07 14.10 32.00
N ALA A 146 9.46 15.34 31.66
CA ALA A 146 10.67 15.69 30.93
C ALA A 146 11.84 14.79 31.31
N VAL A 147 12.16 13.85 30.45
CA VAL A 147 13.16 12.84 30.70
C VAL A 147 14.47 13.29 30.06
N ASN A 148 15.58 13.04 30.75
CA ASN A 148 16.92 13.11 30.22
C ASN A 148 16.94 12.82 28.70
N GLU A 149 17.67 13.61 27.93
CA GLU A 149 17.85 13.55 26.46
C GLU A 149 18.43 12.20 25.97
N ALA A 150 18.19 11.12 26.70
CA ALA A 150 18.67 9.79 26.34
C ALA A 150 17.98 9.30 25.06
N ILE A 151 18.80 8.89 24.08
CA ILE A 151 18.31 8.29 22.84
C ILE A 151 17.42 7.09 23.18
N GLN A 152 16.22 7.07 22.60
CA GLN A 152 15.21 6.04 22.79
C GLN A 152 15.78 4.66 22.37
N TRP A 153 15.40 3.59 23.07
CA TRP A 153 15.99 2.27 22.88
C TRP A 153 15.81 1.71 21.47
N GLY A 154 14.65 1.91 20.83
CA GLY A 154 14.38 1.43 19.49
C GLY A 154 15.25 2.11 18.43
N VAL A 155 15.49 3.42 18.58
CA VAL A 155 16.41 4.19 17.73
C VAL A 155 17.85 3.66 17.86
N LYS A 156 18.28 3.31 19.10
CA LYS A 156 19.58 2.66 19.32
C LYS A 156 19.64 1.27 18.74
N LYS A 157 18.55 0.50 18.91
CA LYS A 157 18.47 -0.91 18.49
C LYS A 157 18.65 -1.08 16.99
N ILE A 158 18.08 -0.17 16.19
CA ILE A 158 18.25 -0.17 14.72
C ILE A 158 19.56 0.50 14.26
N GLN A 159 20.41 0.95 15.20
CA GLN A 159 21.72 1.57 14.97
C GLN A 159 21.68 2.92 14.21
N ALA A 160 20.60 3.68 14.31
CA ALA A 160 20.52 5.02 13.73
C ALA A 160 21.59 5.99 14.25
N PRO A 161 21.99 6.00 15.55
CA PRO A 161 23.03 6.87 16.06
C PRO A 161 24.41 6.68 15.41
N ALA A 162 24.71 5.48 14.92
CA ALA A 162 25.96 5.22 14.21
C ALA A 162 26.03 5.99 12.86
N LEU A 163 24.87 6.17 12.20
CA LEU A 163 24.77 7.00 11.00
C LEU A 163 24.82 8.49 11.34
N TRP A 164 24.19 8.89 12.47
CA TRP A 164 24.28 10.29 12.92
C TRP A 164 25.73 10.73 13.17
N ALA A 165 26.54 9.83 13.73
CA ALA A 165 27.99 10.08 13.91
C ALA A 165 28.74 10.27 12.58
N LYS A 166 28.23 9.70 11.48
CA LYS A 166 28.74 9.90 10.11
C LYS A 166 28.12 11.13 9.42
N GLY A 167 27.29 11.92 10.11
CA GLY A 167 26.61 13.09 9.56
C GLY A 167 25.30 12.81 8.83
N ILE A 168 24.86 11.53 8.74
CA ILE A 168 23.64 11.13 8.05
C ILE A 168 22.48 11.15 9.04
N LYS A 169 21.58 12.15 8.94
CA LYS A 169 20.47 12.38 9.88
C LYS A 169 19.12 12.59 9.19
N GLY A 170 19.04 12.40 7.85
CA GLY A 170 17.82 12.56 7.05
C GLY A 170 17.71 13.89 6.31
N GLU A 171 18.80 14.64 6.18
CA GLU A 171 18.84 15.91 5.44
C GLU A 171 18.35 15.72 3.99
N GLY A 172 17.55 16.68 3.50
CA GLY A 172 17.01 16.69 2.14
C GLY A 172 15.78 15.79 1.94
N ILE A 173 15.42 14.97 2.94
CA ILE A 173 14.29 14.03 2.83
C ILE A 173 13.05 14.59 3.52
N VAL A 174 11.88 14.35 2.92
CA VAL A 174 10.55 14.66 3.47
C VAL A 174 9.81 13.35 3.71
N VAL A 175 9.35 13.13 4.94
CA VAL A 175 8.45 12.03 5.30
C VAL A 175 7.04 12.55 5.51
N ALA A 176 6.06 11.67 5.36
CA ALA A 176 4.66 11.99 5.62
C ALA A 176 3.96 10.89 6.41
N ASN A 177 2.87 11.24 7.13
CA ASN A 177 1.91 10.26 7.60
C ASN A 177 0.48 10.61 7.15
N ILE A 178 -0.34 9.56 7.01
CA ILE A 178 -1.80 9.63 6.99
C ILE A 178 -2.24 9.01 8.31
N ASP A 179 -2.77 9.86 9.21
CA ASP A 179 -3.00 9.48 10.61
C ASP A 179 -4.04 10.40 11.27
N SER A 180 -4.10 10.48 12.60
CA SER A 180 -4.99 11.37 13.38
C SER A 180 -4.59 12.85 13.35
N GLY A 181 -3.49 13.19 12.72
CA GLY A 181 -2.90 14.52 12.70
C GLY A 181 -1.54 14.59 13.39
N VAL A 182 -1.06 15.79 13.69
CA VAL A 182 0.21 16.01 14.41
C VAL A 182 0.14 17.29 15.24
N HIS A 183 0.48 17.20 16.51
CA HIS A 183 0.68 18.37 17.40
C HIS A 183 1.99 19.09 17.01
N TYR A 184 1.90 19.98 16.04
CA TYR A 184 3.07 20.54 15.33
C TYR A 184 3.97 21.41 16.22
N SER A 185 3.40 22.05 17.25
CA SER A 185 4.14 22.93 18.18
C SER A 185 5.02 22.18 19.18
N HIS A 186 4.89 20.84 19.24
CA HIS A 186 5.71 20.01 20.14
C HIS A 186 7.20 20.25 19.94
N GLU A 187 7.96 20.42 21.03
CA GLU A 187 9.39 20.81 21.01
C GLU A 187 10.28 19.90 20.14
N SER A 188 9.91 18.61 20.04
CA SER A 188 10.64 17.64 19.23
C SER A 188 10.24 17.63 17.75
N LEU A 189 9.17 18.30 17.34
CA LEU A 189 8.59 18.23 15.99
C LEU A 189 8.60 19.56 15.25
N LYS A 190 8.42 20.69 15.96
CA LYS A 190 8.22 22.01 15.36
C LYS A 190 9.36 22.45 14.41
N SER A 191 10.60 22.09 14.69
CA SER A 191 11.76 22.50 13.89
C SER A 191 11.84 21.75 12.56
N ASN A 192 11.18 20.61 12.43
CA ASN A 192 11.24 19.72 11.28
C ASN A 192 9.99 19.84 10.39
N TRP A 193 8.95 20.52 10.86
CA TRP A 193 7.77 20.76 10.04
C TRP A 193 8.10 21.61 8.81
N ARG A 194 7.65 21.16 7.65
CA ARG A 194 7.63 21.96 6.43
C ARG A 194 6.24 22.58 6.31
N SER A 195 6.11 23.88 6.63
CA SER A 195 4.82 24.55 6.63
C SER A 195 4.23 24.76 5.22
N GLU A 196 5.08 24.99 4.22
CA GLU A 196 4.66 25.15 2.83
C GLU A 196 4.16 23.82 2.27
N TYR A 197 2.87 23.74 1.92
CA TYR A 197 2.20 22.50 1.47
C TYR A 197 2.44 21.31 2.41
N GLY A 198 2.48 21.58 3.73
CA GLY A 198 2.88 20.58 4.74
C GLY A 198 1.74 20.04 5.58
N TRP A 199 0.52 20.49 5.34
CA TRP A 199 -0.65 20.07 6.10
C TRP A 199 -1.92 20.04 5.25
N PHE A 200 -2.73 19.00 5.44
CA PHE A 200 -4.08 18.94 4.91
C PHE A 200 -5.03 18.21 5.87
N ASP A 201 -6.17 18.82 6.14
CA ASP A 201 -7.26 18.24 6.92
C ASP A 201 -8.52 18.13 6.03
N PRO A 202 -8.82 16.96 5.44
CA PRO A 202 -10.01 16.79 4.61
C PRO A 202 -11.32 16.87 5.41
N HIS A 203 -11.28 16.68 6.75
CA HIS A 203 -12.45 16.83 7.61
C HIS A 203 -12.78 18.31 7.88
N ASN A 204 -11.78 19.19 7.84
CA ASN A 204 -11.95 20.63 8.03
C ASN A 204 -10.93 21.42 7.18
N LYS A 205 -11.27 21.68 5.93
CA LYS A 205 -10.39 22.37 4.97
C LYS A 205 -10.05 23.81 5.37
N SER A 206 -10.73 24.40 6.35
CA SER A 206 -10.36 25.71 6.92
C SER A 206 -9.22 25.62 7.95
N ASN A 207 -8.86 24.43 8.41
CA ASN A 207 -7.78 24.21 9.38
C ASN A 207 -6.41 24.38 8.72
N GLN A 208 -5.74 25.50 9.04
CA GLN A 208 -4.47 25.90 8.40
C GLN A 208 -3.22 25.33 9.09
N LEU A 209 -3.36 24.84 10.32
CA LEU A 209 -2.25 24.35 11.14
C LEU A 209 -2.48 22.91 11.54
N PRO A 210 -1.43 22.08 11.56
CA PRO A 210 -1.58 20.71 12.03
C PRO A 210 -2.07 20.66 13.48
N ASP A 211 -3.02 19.78 13.72
CA ASP A 211 -3.55 19.46 15.03
C ASP A 211 -3.71 17.94 15.19
N ASP A 212 -3.83 17.49 16.42
CA ASP A 212 -4.05 16.08 16.75
C ASP A 212 -4.79 15.97 18.08
N TYR A 213 -6.01 15.43 18.05
CA TYR A 213 -6.83 15.25 19.25
C TYR A 213 -6.76 13.83 19.82
N ASP A 214 -6.33 12.86 19.03
CA ASP A 214 -6.12 11.48 19.44
C ASP A 214 -4.72 11.25 20.04
N GLY A 215 -3.69 11.76 19.34
CA GLY A 215 -2.29 11.67 19.72
C GLY A 215 -1.50 10.56 19.04
N HIS A 216 -2.17 9.66 18.32
CA HIS A 216 -1.50 8.56 17.63
C HIS A 216 -0.55 9.10 16.54
N GLY A 217 -1.00 10.01 15.65
CA GLY A 217 -0.18 10.57 14.60
C GLY A 217 0.99 11.42 15.10
N THR A 218 0.82 12.14 16.22
CA THR A 218 1.90 12.87 16.89
C THR A 218 2.99 11.92 17.37
N HIS A 219 2.60 10.80 17.99
CA HIS A 219 3.53 9.80 18.48
C HIS A 219 4.29 9.13 17.35
N VAL A 220 3.59 8.74 16.28
CA VAL A 220 4.15 8.15 15.06
C VAL A 220 5.15 9.10 14.40
N MET A 221 4.79 10.38 14.21
CA MET A 221 5.68 11.38 13.62
C MET A 221 6.93 11.61 14.47
N GLY A 222 6.78 11.59 15.81
CA GLY A 222 7.90 11.70 16.74
C GLY A 222 8.93 10.59 16.57
N ILE A 223 8.50 9.35 16.29
CA ILE A 223 9.41 8.22 16.02
C ILE A 223 10.14 8.40 14.68
N MET A 224 9.47 8.92 13.65
CA MET A 224 10.13 9.15 12.37
C MET A 224 11.23 10.20 12.44
N VAL A 225 10.91 11.40 12.95
CA VAL A 225 11.76 12.58 12.79
C VAL A 225 12.00 13.40 14.06
N GLY A 226 11.45 12.99 15.19
CA GLY A 226 11.54 13.77 16.42
C GLY A 226 12.98 14.05 16.84
N THR A 227 13.24 15.28 17.26
CA THR A 227 14.49 15.64 17.95
C THR A 227 14.51 15.10 19.39
N LYS A 228 15.46 15.45 20.23
CA LYS A 228 15.55 14.98 21.62
C LYS A 228 15.71 13.46 21.76
N GLY A 229 16.26 12.79 20.74
CA GLY A 229 16.59 11.37 20.77
C GLY A 229 15.41 10.40 20.62
N ILE A 230 14.21 10.88 20.29
CA ILE A 230 13.04 10.01 20.07
C ILE A 230 12.90 9.57 18.61
N GLY A 231 13.35 10.37 17.65
CA GLY A 231 13.19 10.12 16.21
C GLY A 231 14.41 9.48 15.58
N VAL A 232 14.17 8.70 14.53
CA VAL A 232 15.20 7.99 13.75
C VAL A 232 15.97 8.93 12.83
N ALA A 233 15.26 9.84 12.13
CA ALA A 233 15.82 10.77 11.15
C ALA A 233 15.60 12.24 11.58
N PRO A 234 16.34 12.74 12.63
CA PRO A 234 16.00 13.99 13.31
C PRO A 234 16.24 15.26 12.47
N LYS A 235 16.72 15.17 11.24
CA LYS A 235 16.87 16.28 10.31
C LYS A 235 16.05 16.14 9.02
N ALA A 236 15.30 15.04 8.86
CA ALA A 236 14.30 14.96 7.82
C ALA A 236 13.16 15.95 8.11
N LYS A 237 12.56 16.49 7.07
CA LYS A 237 11.35 17.30 7.18
C LYS A 237 10.12 16.41 7.19
N TRP A 238 9.03 16.90 7.79
CA TRP A 238 7.76 16.19 7.78
C TRP A 238 6.62 17.06 7.26
N ILE A 239 5.65 16.37 6.67
CA ILE A 239 4.31 16.86 6.33
C ILE A 239 3.29 15.85 6.83
N ALA A 240 2.04 16.25 6.96
CA ALA A 240 1.00 15.34 7.47
C ALA A 240 -0.36 15.60 6.82
N CYS A 241 -1.17 14.55 6.77
CA CYS A 241 -2.57 14.63 6.43
C CYS A 241 -3.42 13.93 7.48
N LYS A 242 -4.49 14.61 7.95
CA LYS A 242 -5.44 14.10 8.96
C LYS A 242 -6.47 13.20 8.30
N GLY A 243 -6.08 11.96 8.01
CA GLY A 243 -6.96 10.97 7.38
C GLY A 243 -7.95 10.32 8.36
N CYS A 244 -7.65 10.40 9.66
CA CYS A 244 -8.43 9.80 10.73
C CYS A 244 -8.88 10.86 11.74
N LYS A 245 -10.07 10.67 12.30
CA LYS A 245 -10.58 11.38 13.45
C LYS A 245 -10.94 10.34 14.52
N ASP A 246 -12.21 9.99 14.69
CA ASP A 246 -12.62 8.83 15.49
C ASP A 246 -12.40 7.53 14.70
N THR A 247 -12.53 7.61 13.40
CA THR A 247 -12.28 6.56 12.41
C THR A 247 -11.51 7.12 11.21
N CYS A 248 -11.02 6.24 10.36
CA CYS A 248 -10.33 6.59 9.12
C CYS A 248 -11.27 6.28 7.94
N ASP A 249 -12.09 7.23 7.57
CA ASP A 249 -13.05 7.05 6.49
C ASP A 249 -12.35 7.01 5.13
N GLN A 250 -12.77 6.08 4.27
CA GLN A 250 -12.15 5.85 2.97
C GLN A 250 -11.91 7.15 2.19
N ARG A 251 -12.93 8.01 2.07
CA ARG A 251 -12.82 9.26 1.32
C ARG A 251 -11.72 10.17 1.89
N MET A 252 -11.64 10.33 3.21
CA MET A 252 -10.65 11.17 3.87
C MET A 252 -9.23 10.65 3.65
N VAL A 253 -9.05 9.32 3.75
CA VAL A 253 -7.77 8.66 3.48
C VAL A 253 -7.36 8.82 2.01
N VAL A 254 -8.30 8.71 1.06
CA VAL A 254 -8.03 8.89 -0.37
C VAL A 254 -7.73 10.35 -0.71
N GLU A 255 -8.43 11.33 -0.11
CA GLU A 255 -8.09 12.74 -0.25
C GLU A 255 -6.68 13.03 0.30
N CYS A 256 -6.30 12.42 1.43
CA CYS A 256 -4.93 12.46 1.94
C CYS A 256 -3.92 11.84 0.95
N ALA A 257 -4.26 10.71 0.36
CA ALA A 257 -3.40 10.07 -0.62
C ALA A 257 -3.14 10.95 -1.86
N GLN A 258 -4.15 11.70 -2.31
CA GLN A 258 -4.02 12.69 -3.38
C GLN A 258 -3.11 13.85 -2.98
N PHE A 259 -3.36 14.41 -1.77
CA PHE A 259 -2.54 15.48 -1.22
C PHE A 259 -1.06 15.08 -1.15
N LEU A 260 -0.75 13.88 -0.69
CA LEU A 260 0.64 13.43 -0.59
C LEU A 260 1.28 13.13 -1.95
N LEU A 261 0.49 12.78 -2.97
CA LEU A 261 1.02 12.64 -4.34
C LEU A 261 1.27 14.00 -5.00
N CYS A 262 0.42 14.99 -4.73
CA CYS A 262 0.56 16.35 -5.24
C CYS A 262 0.10 17.35 -4.17
N PRO A 263 1.01 17.74 -3.24
CA PRO A 263 0.70 18.65 -2.15
C PRO A 263 0.16 20.00 -2.66
N HIS A 264 -0.80 20.56 -1.96
CA HIS A 264 -1.48 21.80 -2.31
C HIS A 264 -1.75 22.62 -1.05
N ASP A 265 -2.09 23.90 -1.24
CA ASP A 265 -2.69 24.70 -0.18
C ASP A 265 -4.17 24.28 0.06
N ASN A 266 -4.78 24.84 1.07
CA ASN A 266 -6.17 24.49 1.43
C ASN A 266 -7.21 24.87 0.35
N ASP A 267 -6.86 25.71 -0.62
CA ASP A 267 -7.72 26.02 -1.75
C ASP A 267 -7.85 24.89 -2.78
N VAL A 268 -7.01 23.86 -2.68
CA VAL A 268 -7.01 22.62 -3.51
C VAL A 268 -6.86 22.89 -5.03
N LYS A 269 -6.75 24.15 -5.44
CA LYS A 269 -6.79 24.55 -6.86
C LYS A 269 -5.50 24.26 -7.63
N LYS A 270 -4.36 24.37 -6.95
CA LYS A 270 -3.05 24.12 -7.55
C LYS A 270 -2.23 23.24 -6.61
N CYS A 271 -1.81 22.10 -7.08
CA CYS A 271 -0.87 21.27 -6.38
C CYS A 271 0.53 21.41 -6.98
N ASP A 272 1.55 21.16 -6.16
CA ASP A 272 2.96 21.22 -6.55
C ASP A 272 3.62 19.83 -6.41
N PRO A 273 3.83 19.11 -7.52
CA PRO A 273 4.48 17.79 -7.53
C PRO A 273 5.87 17.78 -6.89
N SER A 274 6.60 18.91 -6.93
CA SER A 274 7.93 19.03 -6.34
C SER A 274 7.91 18.91 -4.81
N LYS A 275 6.76 19.13 -4.20
CA LYS A 275 6.55 19.08 -2.74
C LYS A 275 6.11 17.70 -2.22
N ALA A 276 5.95 16.70 -3.10
CA ALA A 276 5.61 15.34 -2.69
C ALA A 276 6.66 14.75 -1.73
N PRO A 277 6.25 13.99 -0.69
CA PRO A 277 7.18 13.36 0.24
C PRO A 277 7.96 12.22 -0.42
N HIS A 278 9.03 11.79 0.18
CA HIS A 278 9.82 10.64 -0.27
C HIS A 278 9.30 9.33 0.36
N VAL A 279 8.74 9.41 1.56
CA VAL A 279 8.25 8.26 2.33
C VAL A 279 6.87 8.60 2.88
N ILE A 280 5.93 7.66 2.77
CA ILE A 280 4.61 7.75 3.40
C ILE A 280 4.48 6.62 4.41
N ASN A 281 4.20 6.98 5.65
CA ASN A 281 3.89 6.08 6.74
C ASN A 281 2.37 5.92 6.89
N MET A 282 1.89 4.69 6.96
CA MET A 282 0.50 4.38 7.29
C MET A 282 0.46 3.39 8.46
N SER A 283 0.17 3.92 9.65
CA SER A 283 -0.01 3.16 10.88
C SER A 283 -1.50 2.95 11.18
N VAL A 284 -2.24 2.49 10.18
CA VAL A 284 -3.70 2.24 10.22
C VAL A 284 -3.97 0.83 9.73
N GLY A 285 -5.08 0.24 10.17
CA GLY A 285 -5.41 -1.12 9.76
C GLY A 285 -6.91 -1.43 9.68
N VAL A 286 -7.21 -2.44 8.89
CA VAL A 286 -8.54 -3.07 8.82
C VAL A 286 -8.38 -4.55 8.45
N TYR A 287 -9.28 -5.38 8.96
CA TYR A 287 -9.28 -6.81 8.71
C TYR A 287 -10.44 -7.24 7.79
N ASN A 288 -10.67 -6.46 6.72
CA ASN A 288 -11.65 -6.78 5.68
C ASN A 288 -10.98 -6.88 4.31
N ALA A 289 -11.69 -7.44 3.34
CA ALA A 289 -11.17 -7.76 2.01
C ALA A 289 -11.29 -6.61 0.99
N ASN A 290 -11.48 -5.37 1.41
CA ASN A 290 -11.56 -4.26 0.46
C ASN A 290 -10.18 -3.62 0.25
N PHE A 291 -9.58 -3.81 -0.93
CA PHE A 291 -8.20 -3.45 -1.27
C PHE A 291 -8.08 -2.08 -1.97
N TYR A 292 -8.95 -1.13 -1.67
CA TYR A 292 -8.97 0.18 -2.33
C TYR A 292 -7.65 0.98 -2.24
N LEU A 293 -6.85 0.77 -1.19
CA LEU A 293 -5.55 1.44 -1.04
C LEU A 293 -4.48 0.93 -2.00
N ASP A 294 -4.57 -0.30 -2.51
CA ASP A 294 -3.54 -0.87 -3.40
C ASP A 294 -3.32 -0.02 -4.65
N GLU A 295 -4.39 0.54 -5.20
CA GLU A 295 -4.30 1.43 -6.36
C GLU A 295 -3.55 2.73 -6.04
N MET A 296 -3.76 3.30 -4.86
CA MET A 296 -3.04 4.50 -4.43
C MET A 296 -1.57 4.20 -4.14
N ILE A 297 -1.30 3.09 -3.46
CA ILE A 297 0.06 2.63 -3.14
C ILE A 297 0.87 2.38 -4.43
N LYS A 298 0.26 1.77 -5.46
CA LYS A 298 0.88 1.62 -6.79
C LYS A 298 1.25 2.97 -7.41
N LYS A 299 0.40 3.98 -7.29
CA LYS A 299 0.64 5.31 -7.84
C LYS A 299 1.72 6.06 -7.07
N TRP A 300 1.78 5.92 -5.75
CA TRP A 300 2.91 6.43 -4.96
C TRP A 300 4.24 5.79 -5.39
N ARG A 301 4.27 4.46 -5.58
CA ARG A 301 5.47 3.78 -6.09
C ARG A 301 5.86 4.26 -7.48
N ALA A 302 4.89 4.44 -8.38
CA ALA A 302 5.14 5.00 -9.72
C ALA A 302 5.69 6.42 -9.68
N ALA A 303 5.37 7.18 -8.64
CA ALA A 303 5.89 8.51 -8.34
C ALA A 303 7.26 8.51 -7.62
N GLY A 304 7.84 7.34 -7.36
CA GLY A 304 9.08 7.21 -6.57
C GLY A 304 8.90 7.53 -5.08
N ILE A 305 7.68 7.40 -4.56
CA ILE A 305 7.38 7.54 -3.13
C ILE A 305 7.36 6.14 -2.50
N ILE A 306 7.95 5.98 -1.32
CA ILE A 306 8.09 4.68 -0.66
C ILE A 306 6.99 4.54 0.42
N PRO A 307 6.00 3.63 0.24
CA PRO A 307 4.97 3.35 1.23
C PRO A 307 5.45 2.36 2.29
N VAL A 308 5.24 2.69 3.56
CA VAL A 308 5.53 1.84 4.71
C VAL A 308 4.25 1.63 5.50
N LEU A 309 3.90 0.38 5.76
CA LEU A 309 2.57 -0.05 6.17
C LEU A 309 2.64 -0.85 7.47
N SER A 310 1.71 -0.62 8.39
CA SER A 310 1.56 -1.46 9.57
C SER A 310 1.10 -2.87 9.19
N ASN A 311 1.73 -3.90 9.79
CA ASN A 311 1.28 -5.29 9.60
C ASN A 311 0.11 -5.66 10.53
N GLY A 312 -0.20 -4.82 11.53
CA GLY A 312 -1.32 -4.97 12.46
C GLY A 312 -0.96 -5.57 13.82
N ASN A 313 -1.96 -5.58 14.72
CA ASN A 313 -1.84 -5.92 16.14
C ASN A 313 -2.65 -7.15 16.56
N ASP A 314 -2.95 -8.06 15.64
CA ASP A 314 -3.79 -9.24 15.85
C ASP A 314 -3.00 -10.57 16.03
N GLY A 315 -1.74 -10.51 16.42
CA GLY A 315 -0.86 -11.68 16.57
C GLY A 315 -1.40 -12.76 17.51
N ARG A 316 -2.20 -12.37 18.52
CA ARG A 316 -2.87 -13.33 19.43
C ARG A 316 -3.91 -14.20 18.74
N LYS A 317 -4.46 -13.76 17.60
CA LYS A 317 -5.39 -14.55 16.79
C LYS A 317 -4.68 -15.66 16.01
N GLY A 318 -3.35 -15.59 15.90
CA GLY A 318 -2.52 -16.60 15.23
C GLY A 318 -2.08 -16.22 13.84
N CYS A 319 -1.69 -17.22 13.04
CA CYS A 319 -1.30 -17.02 11.64
C CYS A 319 -2.49 -16.51 10.79
N TRP A 320 -2.22 -15.90 9.63
CA TRP A 320 -3.21 -15.36 8.69
C TRP A 320 -3.96 -14.13 9.20
N HIS A 321 -3.40 -13.43 10.16
CA HIS A 321 -3.99 -12.23 10.73
C HIS A 321 -3.15 -10.96 10.49
N SER A 322 -2.35 -10.94 9.43
CA SER A 322 -1.81 -9.67 8.94
C SER A 322 -2.94 -8.77 8.47
N GLY A 323 -2.94 -7.52 8.90
CA GLY A 323 -3.97 -6.54 8.59
C GLY A 323 -3.74 -5.86 7.22
N TYR A 324 -4.80 -5.35 6.61
CA TYR A 324 -4.70 -4.46 5.46
C TYR A 324 -4.50 -3.02 5.96
N PRO A 325 -3.57 -2.21 5.37
CA PRO A 325 -2.86 -2.43 4.13
C PRO A 325 -1.55 -3.25 4.21
N GLY A 326 -1.11 -3.73 5.36
CA GLY A 326 0.14 -4.49 5.50
C GLY A 326 0.23 -5.74 4.62
N ILE A 327 -0.89 -6.41 4.34
CA ILE A 327 -0.93 -7.55 3.42
C ILE A 327 -0.72 -7.18 1.94
N SER A 328 -0.73 -5.89 1.60
CA SER A 328 -0.48 -5.43 0.23
C SER A 328 0.93 -5.82 -0.23
N PRO A 329 1.09 -6.33 -1.46
CA PRO A 329 2.41 -6.54 -2.05
C PRO A 329 3.07 -5.24 -2.51
N GLN A 330 2.37 -4.10 -2.41
CA GLN A 330 2.80 -2.83 -2.98
C GLN A 330 3.62 -1.97 -2.01
N GLY A 331 3.62 -2.27 -0.70
CA GLY A 331 4.34 -1.51 0.32
C GLY A 331 5.15 -2.40 1.26
N ILE A 332 5.98 -1.77 2.10
CA ILE A 332 6.80 -2.44 3.10
C ILE A 332 5.98 -2.64 4.37
N ALA A 333 5.57 -3.87 4.65
CA ALA A 333 4.82 -4.21 5.85
C ALA A 333 5.74 -4.47 7.04
N VAL A 334 5.41 -3.88 8.20
CA VAL A 334 6.26 -3.89 9.38
C VAL A 334 5.59 -4.60 10.54
N GLY A 335 6.22 -5.71 11.01
CA GLY A 335 5.93 -6.36 12.28
C GLY A 335 6.75 -5.75 13.43
N TYR A 336 6.54 -6.21 14.68
CA TYR A 336 7.26 -5.60 15.78
C TYR A 336 7.84 -6.54 16.84
N THR A 337 8.96 -6.09 17.40
CA THR A 337 9.72 -6.77 18.45
C THR A 337 9.86 -5.89 19.68
N ASP A 338 10.22 -6.53 20.81
CA ASP A 338 10.66 -5.87 22.02
C ASP A 338 12.18 -5.57 22.02
N ALA A 339 12.68 -5.01 23.13
CA ALA A 339 14.08 -4.64 23.30
C ALA A 339 15.05 -5.85 23.31
N ASN A 340 14.55 -7.04 23.61
CA ASN A 340 15.30 -8.29 23.68
C ASN A 340 15.19 -9.12 22.39
N ASP A 341 14.63 -8.56 21.32
CA ASP A 341 14.40 -9.23 20.03
C ASP A 341 13.38 -10.40 20.09
N PHE A 342 12.49 -10.40 21.11
CA PHE A 342 11.32 -11.27 21.08
C PHE A 342 10.25 -10.69 20.18
N LEU A 343 9.58 -11.56 19.45
CA LEU A 343 8.36 -11.18 18.73
C LEU A 343 7.28 -10.74 19.72
N ALA A 344 6.74 -9.54 19.54
CA ALA A 344 5.65 -9.09 20.39
C ALA A 344 4.40 -9.95 20.17
N LEU A 345 3.72 -10.32 21.26
CA LEU A 345 2.56 -11.24 21.22
C LEU A 345 1.42 -10.75 20.33
N ASP A 346 1.29 -9.43 20.24
CA ASP A 346 0.23 -8.80 19.44
C ASP A 346 0.69 -8.50 17.99
N SER A 347 1.99 -8.67 17.64
CA SER A 347 2.45 -8.50 16.25
C SER A 347 1.73 -9.46 15.32
N SER A 348 0.97 -8.94 14.36
CA SER A 348 0.22 -9.75 13.41
C SER A 348 1.14 -10.66 12.59
N LEU A 349 0.64 -11.88 12.31
CA LEU A 349 1.39 -12.95 11.66
C LEU A 349 0.81 -13.26 10.29
N GLY A 350 1.72 -13.40 9.32
CA GLY A 350 1.36 -13.87 7.98
C GLY A 350 1.02 -15.38 7.92
N PRO A 351 0.94 -15.90 6.71
CA PRO A 351 1.05 -15.18 5.44
C PRO A 351 -0.16 -14.26 5.16
N SER A 352 -0.08 -13.52 4.05
CA SER A 352 -1.22 -12.75 3.58
C SER A 352 -2.41 -13.68 3.26
N PHE A 353 -3.61 -13.34 3.72
CA PHE A 353 -4.81 -14.13 3.42
C PHE A 353 -5.30 -13.99 1.96
N VAL A 354 -4.81 -12.97 1.23
CA VAL A 354 -5.08 -12.80 -0.20
C VAL A 354 -4.16 -13.62 -1.07
N ASN A 355 -2.93 -13.88 -0.59
CA ASN A 355 -1.93 -14.66 -1.30
C ASN A 355 -1.03 -15.37 -0.28
N ASP A 356 -1.29 -16.65 -0.09
CA ASP A 356 -0.58 -17.50 0.88
C ASP A 356 0.93 -17.67 0.63
N LYS A 357 1.40 -17.30 -0.58
CA LYS A 357 2.82 -17.27 -0.94
C LYS A 357 3.49 -15.94 -0.59
N LEU A 358 2.71 -14.93 -0.22
CA LEU A 358 3.24 -13.63 0.18
C LEU A 358 3.57 -13.65 1.66
N VAL A 359 4.85 -13.76 1.97
CA VAL A 359 5.36 -13.63 3.34
C VAL A 359 5.04 -12.23 3.87
N LYS A 360 4.44 -12.16 5.04
CA LYS A 360 4.17 -10.93 5.79
C LYS A 360 4.42 -11.17 7.29
N PRO A 361 4.99 -10.16 7.98
CA PRO A 361 5.48 -8.87 7.49
C PRO A 361 6.66 -8.99 6.52
N ASP A 362 7.08 -7.89 5.89
CA ASP A 362 8.32 -7.86 5.10
C ASP A 362 9.55 -7.75 6.02
N ILE A 363 9.44 -6.95 7.07
CA ILE A 363 10.51 -6.70 8.05
C ILE A 363 9.90 -6.43 9.42
N SER A 364 10.66 -6.62 10.49
CA SER A 364 10.26 -6.23 11.86
C SER A 364 11.12 -5.10 12.38
N ALA A 365 10.55 -4.31 13.31
CA ALA A 365 11.23 -3.19 13.95
C ALA A 365 10.82 -3.05 15.43
N PRO A 366 11.51 -2.22 16.23
CA PRO A 366 11.12 -1.94 17.61
C PRO A 366 9.71 -1.37 17.73
N GLY A 367 8.84 -2.03 18.54
CA GLY A 367 7.45 -1.59 18.69
C GLY A 367 6.88 -1.72 20.11
N VAL A 368 7.65 -2.17 21.09
CA VAL A 368 7.17 -2.36 22.47
C VAL A 368 7.70 -1.26 23.36
N ARG A 369 6.81 -0.57 24.10
CA ARG A 369 7.16 0.53 25.03
C ARG A 369 8.07 1.58 24.38
N ILE A 370 7.64 2.10 23.25
CA ILE A 370 8.33 3.14 22.52
C ILE A 370 7.94 4.51 23.06
N ARG A 371 8.92 5.31 23.52
CA ARG A 371 8.73 6.67 23.95
C ARG A 371 8.74 7.62 22.75
N SER A 372 7.71 8.46 22.64
CA SER A 372 7.65 9.51 21.61
C SER A 372 6.83 10.72 22.09
N ALA A 373 6.66 11.70 21.21
CA ALA A 373 5.92 12.93 21.48
C ALA A 373 4.45 12.64 21.81
N ALA A 374 3.92 13.38 22.78
CA ALA A 374 2.52 13.33 23.16
C ALA A 374 1.77 14.59 22.69
N HIS A 375 0.52 14.43 22.28
CA HIS A 375 -0.28 15.52 21.71
C HIS A 375 -0.80 16.55 22.73
N TYR A 376 -0.88 16.17 24.00
CA TYR A 376 -1.52 16.97 25.04
C TYR A 376 -0.66 18.12 25.57
N SER A 377 0.61 18.24 25.19
CA SER A 377 1.46 19.38 25.53
C SER A 377 2.68 19.49 24.60
N ASP A 378 3.26 20.68 24.54
CA ASP A 378 4.43 20.96 23.71
C ASP A 378 5.73 20.24 24.12
N ASN A 379 5.77 19.66 25.31
CA ASN A 379 6.93 18.97 25.85
C ASN A 379 6.59 17.64 26.54
N GLY A 380 5.40 17.11 26.29
CA GLY A 380 4.93 15.83 26.82
C GLY A 380 5.46 14.65 26.02
N TYR A 381 5.74 13.56 26.72
CA TYR A 381 6.13 12.29 26.10
C TYR A 381 5.30 11.16 26.70
N LEU A 382 5.05 10.13 25.93
CA LEU A 382 4.37 8.93 26.41
C LEU A 382 4.98 7.67 25.80
N PHE A 383 4.69 6.52 26.41
CA PHE A 383 5.09 5.21 25.92
C PHE A 383 3.88 4.48 25.36
N THR A 384 4.00 3.97 24.15
CA THR A 384 3.01 3.09 23.55
C THR A 384 3.65 1.85 22.93
N SER A 385 2.83 0.84 22.59
CA SER A 385 3.28 -0.38 21.96
C SER A 385 2.34 -0.74 20.80
N GLY A 386 2.89 -1.26 19.73
CA GLY A 386 2.14 -1.72 18.56
C GLY A 386 2.98 -1.71 17.28
N ALA A 387 2.44 -2.31 16.22
CA ALA A 387 3.00 -2.22 14.88
C ALA A 387 3.05 -0.77 14.39
N SER A 388 2.12 0.08 14.85
CA SER A 388 2.11 1.53 14.64
C SER A 388 3.36 2.24 15.13
N MET A 389 4.08 1.69 16.11
CA MET A 389 5.35 2.24 16.62
C MET A 389 6.56 1.66 15.88
N ALA A 390 6.44 0.46 15.33
CA ALA A 390 7.49 -0.16 14.52
C ALA A 390 7.56 0.44 13.11
N THR A 391 6.43 0.67 12.48
CA THR A 391 6.31 1.22 11.13
C THR A 391 7.07 2.53 10.95
N PRO A 392 6.95 3.53 11.83
CA PRO A 392 7.71 4.77 11.74
C PRO A 392 9.22 4.61 11.99
N HIS A 393 9.68 3.56 12.70
CA HIS A 393 11.12 3.26 12.74
C HIS A 393 11.66 2.92 11.35
N VAL A 394 10.90 2.14 10.57
CA VAL A 394 11.26 1.80 9.18
C VAL A 394 11.15 3.04 8.29
N SER A 395 10.12 3.85 8.43
CA SER A 395 9.94 5.09 7.66
C SER A 395 11.09 6.08 7.89
N GLY A 396 11.49 6.27 9.15
CA GLY A 396 12.66 7.10 9.51
C GLY A 396 13.98 6.49 9.02
N ALA A 397 14.12 5.17 9.06
CA ALA A 397 15.29 4.48 8.53
C ALA A 397 15.42 4.67 7.01
N ILE A 398 14.31 4.59 6.27
CA ILE A 398 14.29 4.90 4.83
C ILE A 398 14.72 6.35 4.58
N ALA A 399 14.31 7.30 5.43
CA ALA A 399 14.77 8.68 5.30
C ALA A 399 16.29 8.81 5.49
N LEU A 400 16.90 8.07 6.43
CA LEU A 400 18.37 7.99 6.57
C LEU A 400 19.01 7.36 5.34
N TYR A 401 18.45 6.27 4.82
CA TYR A 401 18.98 5.59 3.64
C TYR A 401 18.95 6.49 2.41
N LEU A 402 17.83 7.16 2.14
CA LEU A 402 17.67 8.07 1.02
C LEU A 402 18.56 9.32 1.14
N SER A 403 18.81 9.81 2.36
CA SER A 403 19.74 10.91 2.61
C SER A 403 21.19 10.55 2.24
N ALA A 404 21.55 9.27 2.39
CA ALA A 404 22.86 8.76 1.98
C ALA A 404 22.90 8.32 0.51
N ASN A 405 21.77 7.93 -0.07
CA ASN A 405 21.62 7.35 -1.41
C ASN A 405 20.50 8.06 -2.18
N ASN A 406 20.75 9.32 -2.53
CA ASN A 406 19.76 10.15 -3.20
C ASN A 406 19.27 9.51 -4.52
N GLY A 407 17.95 9.47 -4.71
CA GLY A 407 17.32 8.90 -5.91
C GLY A 407 17.22 7.37 -5.91
N ALA A 408 17.52 6.68 -4.80
CA ALA A 408 17.32 5.24 -4.71
C ALA A 408 15.85 4.86 -4.93
N SER A 409 15.62 3.85 -5.76
CA SER A 409 14.29 3.33 -6.05
C SER A 409 13.70 2.54 -4.88
N TYR A 410 12.38 2.29 -4.93
CA TYR A 410 11.70 1.41 -3.98
C TYR A 410 12.41 0.05 -3.84
N ASP A 411 12.77 -0.58 -4.96
CA ASP A 411 13.37 -1.92 -4.95
C ASP A 411 14.78 -1.91 -4.37
N GLN A 412 15.55 -0.85 -4.58
CA GLN A 412 16.86 -0.67 -3.96
C GLN A 412 16.73 -0.50 -2.44
N VAL A 413 15.78 0.33 -1.99
CA VAL A 413 15.49 0.51 -0.55
C VAL A 413 15.00 -0.79 0.07
N TYR A 414 14.01 -1.44 -0.55
CA TYR A 414 13.46 -2.71 -0.05
C TYR A 414 14.56 -3.75 0.17
N ARG A 415 15.40 -3.98 -0.85
CA ARG A 415 16.52 -4.92 -0.75
C ARG A 415 17.54 -4.50 0.30
N ALA A 416 17.92 -3.24 0.32
CA ALA A 416 18.89 -2.76 1.31
C ALA A 416 18.44 -3.03 2.75
N LEU A 417 17.15 -2.82 3.05
CA LEU A 417 16.59 -3.08 4.38
C LEU A 417 16.47 -4.57 4.69
N THR A 418 15.99 -5.37 3.73
CA THR A 418 15.66 -6.78 3.93
C THR A 418 16.89 -7.70 3.90
N GLU A 419 17.84 -7.44 3.00
CA GLU A 419 19.09 -8.22 2.88
C GLU A 419 20.08 -7.94 4.03
N ASN A 420 19.93 -6.81 4.73
CA ASN A 420 20.77 -6.41 5.85
C ASN A 420 20.03 -6.44 7.20
N ALA A 421 18.87 -7.09 7.24
CA ALA A 421 18.12 -7.30 8.47
C ALA A 421 18.86 -8.29 9.39
N VAL A 422 18.71 -8.07 10.70
CA VAL A 422 19.33 -8.93 11.72
C VAL A 422 18.41 -10.09 12.02
N THR A 423 18.97 -11.30 12.01
CA THR A 423 18.26 -12.56 12.29
C THR A 423 18.86 -13.35 13.44
N ASP A 424 20.15 -13.20 13.69
CA ASP A 424 20.95 -13.98 14.65
C ASP A 424 20.64 -13.67 16.13
N THR A 425 20.06 -12.51 16.42
CA THR A 425 19.64 -12.14 17.78
C THR A 425 18.15 -12.37 18.05
N LEU A 426 17.37 -12.70 17.00
CA LEU A 426 15.94 -12.92 17.14
C LEU A 426 15.63 -14.19 17.92
N THR A 427 14.67 -14.10 18.82
CA THR A 427 14.15 -15.23 19.57
C THR A 427 12.75 -15.60 19.05
N PRO A 428 12.67 -16.55 18.09
CA PRO A 428 11.38 -16.91 17.51
C PRO A 428 10.54 -17.73 18.50
N PRO A 429 9.23 -17.46 18.58
CA PRO A 429 8.32 -18.34 19.32
C PRO A 429 8.24 -19.71 18.65
N ASN A 430 7.90 -20.76 19.42
CA ASN A 430 7.69 -22.09 18.86
C ASN A 430 6.38 -22.14 18.05
N LYS A 431 6.38 -21.48 16.88
CA LYS A 431 5.22 -21.36 15.99
C LYS A 431 5.69 -21.33 14.53
N THR A 432 4.95 -22.03 13.68
CA THR A 432 5.15 -22.04 12.22
C THR A 432 3.90 -21.49 11.56
N CYS A 433 4.04 -20.49 10.67
CA CYS A 433 2.96 -19.91 9.91
C CYS A 433 3.20 -20.09 8.40
N GLY A 434 2.17 -20.52 7.66
CA GLY A 434 2.27 -20.73 6.21
C GLY A 434 3.29 -21.81 5.80
N GLY A 435 3.60 -22.76 6.68
CA GLY A 435 4.54 -23.84 6.41
C GLY A 435 6.04 -23.46 6.43
N ILE A 436 6.37 -22.20 6.72
CA ILE A 436 7.77 -21.73 6.80
C ILE A 436 8.26 -21.90 8.25
N PRO A 437 9.35 -22.65 8.50
CA PRO A 437 9.92 -22.78 9.83
C PRO A 437 10.28 -21.43 10.45
N ASN A 438 10.08 -21.29 11.76
CA ASN A 438 10.36 -20.07 12.50
C ASN A 438 11.86 -19.67 12.54
N THR A 439 12.75 -20.60 12.22
CA THR A 439 14.21 -20.39 12.14
C THR A 439 14.71 -20.07 10.72
N GLN A 440 13.84 -20.17 9.73
CA GLN A 440 14.14 -19.79 8.34
C GLN A 440 13.72 -18.35 8.09
N TYR A 441 14.48 -17.58 7.34
CA TYR A 441 14.16 -16.21 6.93
C TYR A 441 14.20 -16.08 5.40
N PRO A 442 13.26 -15.29 4.78
CA PRO A 442 12.13 -14.63 5.44
C PRO A 442 11.06 -15.62 5.94
N ASN A 443 10.34 -15.24 7.00
CA ASN A 443 9.23 -16.03 7.54
C ASN A 443 8.02 -15.15 7.94
N ASN A 444 6.90 -15.79 8.19
CA ASN A 444 5.63 -15.11 8.48
C ASN A 444 5.50 -14.58 9.93
N LEU A 445 6.60 -14.51 10.67
CA LEU A 445 6.70 -13.99 12.03
C LEU A 445 7.45 -12.64 12.05
N PHE A 446 8.64 -12.62 11.46
CA PHE A 446 9.57 -11.49 11.50
C PHE A 446 9.85 -10.89 10.11
N GLY A 447 9.31 -11.49 9.03
CA GLY A 447 9.73 -11.18 7.68
C GLY A 447 11.19 -11.58 7.43
N HIS A 448 11.95 -10.68 6.83
CA HIS A 448 13.39 -10.88 6.59
C HIS A 448 14.25 -10.75 7.86
N GLY A 449 13.69 -10.30 8.97
CA GLY A 449 14.40 -10.10 10.22
C GLY A 449 14.10 -8.73 10.86
N ARG A 450 14.89 -8.32 11.86
CA ARG A 450 14.79 -7.00 12.48
C ARG A 450 15.65 -5.97 11.74
N LEU A 451 15.07 -4.81 11.51
CA LEU A 451 15.72 -3.66 10.87
C LEU A 451 17.09 -3.32 11.51
N ASN A 452 18.10 -3.15 10.67
CA ASN A 452 19.38 -2.54 11.01
C ASN A 452 19.78 -1.52 9.93
N ILE A 453 19.52 -0.25 10.20
CA ILE A 453 19.74 0.79 9.18
C ILE A 453 21.23 1.10 8.96
N PHE A 454 22.09 0.88 9.96
CA PHE A 454 23.52 1.07 9.77
C PHE A 454 24.06 0.06 8.74
N ASN A 455 23.73 -1.21 8.87
CA ASN A 455 24.16 -2.25 7.94
C ASN A 455 23.67 -1.96 6.52
N ALA A 456 22.39 -1.55 6.37
CA ALA A 456 21.80 -1.23 5.07
C ALA A 456 22.50 -0.07 4.36
N VAL A 457 22.85 1.01 5.08
CA VAL A 457 23.56 2.17 4.52
C VAL A 457 25.04 1.85 4.30
N ASP A 458 25.71 1.17 5.23
CA ASP A 458 27.13 0.83 5.11
C ASP A 458 27.37 -0.12 3.92
N ALA A 459 26.50 -1.11 3.72
CA ALA A 459 26.54 -1.97 2.54
C ALA A 459 26.41 -1.20 1.22
N SER A 460 25.49 -0.22 1.17
CA SER A 460 25.30 0.62 -0.02
C SER A 460 26.52 1.49 -0.34
N ILE A 461 27.12 2.10 0.68
CA ILE A 461 28.30 2.98 0.51
C ILE A 461 29.53 2.17 0.06
N ARG A 462 29.67 0.93 0.53
CA ARG A 462 30.78 0.05 0.13
C ARG A 462 30.60 -0.57 -1.26
N GLY A 463 29.49 -0.29 -1.94
CA GLY A 463 29.17 -0.91 -3.23
C GLY A 463 28.89 -2.43 -3.13
N LEU A 464 28.60 -2.91 -1.92
CA LEU A 464 28.21 -4.30 -1.64
C LEU A 464 26.71 -4.55 -1.93
N THR A 465 25.99 -3.56 -2.43
CA THR A 465 24.67 -3.79 -2.99
C THR A 465 24.84 -4.68 -4.22
N LEU A 466 24.18 -5.83 -4.19
CA LEU A 466 24.10 -6.69 -5.36
C LEU A 466 23.75 -5.85 -6.59
N PRO A 467 24.31 -6.17 -7.77
CA PRO A 467 23.92 -5.52 -9.00
C PRO A 467 22.39 -5.49 -9.07
N PRO A 468 21.79 -4.47 -9.72
CA PRO A 468 20.36 -4.49 -9.99
C PRO A 468 20.04 -5.90 -10.48
N PRO A 469 18.86 -6.47 -10.14
CA PRO A 469 18.47 -7.72 -10.75
C PRO A 469 18.78 -7.53 -12.21
N SER A 470 19.60 -8.43 -12.77
CA SER A 470 19.81 -8.41 -14.20
C SER A 470 18.41 -8.21 -14.75
N GLU A 471 18.18 -7.07 -15.38
CA GLU A 471 17.01 -6.91 -16.22
C GLU A 471 17.10 -8.00 -17.25
N SER A 472 16.64 -9.17 -16.89
CA SER A 472 16.04 -10.07 -17.84
C SER A 472 14.62 -9.53 -18.13
N THR A 473 14.49 -8.22 -18.32
CA THR A 473 13.62 -7.69 -19.32
C THR A 473 14.26 -8.09 -20.67
N GLN A 474 14.26 -9.38 -20.94
CA GLN A 474 14.04 -9.77 -22.29
C GLN A 474 12.67 -9.17 -22.63
N VAL A 475 12.70 -8.00 -23.24
CA VAL A 475 11.67 -7.54 -24.15
C VAL A 475 11.61 -8.66 -25.20
N LEU A 476 10.85 -9.69 -24.91
CA LEU A 476 10.47 -10.68 -25.89
C LEU A 476 9.64 -9.91 -26.90
N ASN A 477 10.11 -9.94 -28.14
CA ASN A 477 9.43 -9.35 -29.29
C ASN A 477 7.96 -9.79 -29.32
N PRO A 478 7.02 -8.94 -29.75
CA PRO A 478 5.59 -9.22 -29.78
C PRO A 478 5.17 -10.26 -30.85
N THR A 479 5.97 -11.26 -31.14
CA THR A 479 5.73 -12.29 -32.15
C THR A 479 5.59 -13.71 -31.59
N ASP A 480 5.41 -13.88 -30.28
CA ASP A 480 5.15 -15.22 -29.73
C ASP A 480 3.72 -15.65 -30.07
N ASP A 481 3.63 -16.57 -31.00
CA ASP A 481 2.39 -17.14 -31.55
C ASP A 481 1.62 -17.92 -30.47
N LEU A 482 0.45 -17.39 -30.08
CA LEU A 482 -0.48 -18.04 -29.15
C LEU A 482 -1.09 -19.34 -29.67
N SER A 483 -1.02 -19.61 -30.97
CA SER A 483 -1.61 -20.82 -31.59
C SER A 483 -1.08 -22.13 -30.99
N THR A 484 0.09 -22.06 -30.34
CA THR A 484 0.75 -23.22 -29.73
C THR A 484 0.57 -23.30 -28.20
N CYS A 485 -0.26 -22.44 -27.61
CA CYS A 485 -0.53 -22.38 -26.15
C CYS A 485 -1.79 -23.12 -25.72
N GLY A 486 -2.47 -23.77 -26.65
CA GLY A 486 -3.79 -24.36 -26.42
C GLY A 486 -4.88 -23.29 -26.30
N THR A 487 -6.09 -23.73 -25.98
CA THR A 487 -7.21 -22.81 -25.76
C THR A 487 -7.05 -22.11 -24.41
N LEU A 488 -7.10 -20.77 -24.41
CA LEU A 488 -7.12 -19.99 -23.19
C LEU A 488 -8.52 -20.01 -22.56
N GLU A 489 -8.56 -20.19 -21.24
CA GLU A 489 -9.77 -20.15 -20.43
C GLU A 489 -9.76 -18.88 -19.59
N ASP A 490 -10.73 -17.99 -19.81
CA ASP A 490 -10.89 -16.76 -19.02
C ASP A 490 -11.46 -17.06 -17.65
N ASN A 491 -11.11 -16.23 -16.66
CA ASN A 491 -11.54 -16.31 -15.27
C ASN A 491 -11.32 -17.71 -14.65
N THR A 492 -10.28 -18.39 -15.07
CA THR A 492 -9.99 -19.77 -14.67
C THR A 492 -8.65 -19.87 -13.94
N HIS A 493 -8.65 -20.55 -12.80
CA HIS A 493 -7.45 -20.97 -12.07
C HIS A 493 -7.40 -22.48 -11.93
N TYR A 494 -6.23 -23.06 -12.16
CA TYR A 494 -5.96 -24.48 -11.90
C TYR A 494 -5.35 -24.66 -10.51
N VAL A 495 -6.02 -25.40 -9.63
CA VAL A 495 -5.60 -25.60 -8.23
C VAL A 495 -4.53 -26.70 -8.17
N GLY A 496 -3.43 -26.42 -7.47
CA GLY A 496 -2.31 -27.37 -7.27
C GLY A 496 -1.35 -27.45 -8.44
N GLY A 497 -0.33 -28.27 -8.31
CA GLY A 497 0.67 -28.52 -9.35
C GLY A 497 1.62 -27.35 -9.64
N ASP A 498 1.78 -26.39 -8.73
CA ASP A 498 2.64 -25.23 -8.94
C ASP A 498 4.12 -25.61 -9.05
N LEU A 499 4.75 -25.27 -10.18
CA LEU A 499 6.18 -25.47 -10.44
C LEU A 499 7.00 -24.21 -10.15
N ALA A 500 6.52 -23.07 -10.64
CA ALA A 500 7.19 -21.78 -10.55
C ALA A 500 6.21 -20.62 -10.70
N SER A 501 6.63 -19.42 -10.29
CA SER A 501 5.87 -18.17 -10.49
C SER A 501 6.80 -17.08 -11.02
N PHE A 502 6.32 -16.26 -11.97
CA PHE A 502 7.06 -15.20 -12.63
C PHE A 502 6.20 -13.96 -12.75
N ASN A 503 6.81 -12.80 -12.68
CA ASN A 503 6.14 -11.54 -13.03
C ASN A 503 6.29 -11.34 -14.53
N LEU A 504 5.26 -11.66 -15.29
CA LEU A 504 5.22 -11.55 -16.74
C LEU A 504 4.00 -10.70 -17.16
N THR A 505 4.24 -9.70 -17.96
CA THR A 505 3.25 -8.65 -18.27
C THR A 505 2.10 -9.13 -19.15
N THR A 506 2.24 -10.26 -19.81
CA THR A 506 1.23 -10.80 -20.74
C THR A 506 1.03 -12.29 -20.58
N VAL A 507 -0.14 -12.78 -20.97
CA VAL A 507 -0.45 -14.22 -20.96
C VAL A 507 0.41 -14.99 -21.97
N GLU A 508 0.80 -14.34 -23.08
CA GLU A 508 1.69 -14.89 -24.09
C GLU A 508 3.07 -15.20 -23.52
N SER A 509 3.63 -14.26 -22.75
CA SER A 509 4.90 -14.44 -22.05
C SER A 509 4.83 -15.58 -21.04
N CYS A 510 3.68 -15.74 -20.35
CA CYS A 510 3.45 -16.83 -19.41
C CYS A 510 3.43 -18.19 -20.12
N CYS A 511 2.77 -18.27 -21.27
CA CYS A 511 2.79 -19.47 -22.10
C CYS A 511 4.21 -19.80 -22.61
N ALA A 512 4.94 -18.81 -23.12
CA ALA A 512 6.30 -18.99 -23.61
C ALA A 512 7.23 -19.51 -22.51
N GLU A 513 7.07 -19.04 -21.27
CA GLU A 513 7.85 -19.51 -20.13
C GLU A 513 7.48 -20.95 -19.73
N CYS A 514 6.19 -21.31 -19.79
CA CYS A 514 5.76 -22.68 -19.57
C CYS A 514 6.38 -23.65 -20.59
N LYS A 515 6.50 -23.27 -21.87
CA LYS A 515 7.15 -24.07 -22.91
C LYS A 515 8.64 -24.32 -22.63
N LYS A 516 9.33 -23.37 -22.00
CA LYS A 516 10.76 -23.46 -21.64
C LYS A 516 10.99 -24.24 -20.35
N THR A 517 9.99 -24.29 -19.48
CA THR A 517 10.13 -24.88 -18.14
C THR A 517 9.92 -26.39 -18.18
N PRO A 518 10.90 -27.22 -17.79
CA PRO A 518 10.75 -28.65 -17.72
C PRO A 518 9.54 -29.06 -16.85
N ARG A 519 8.77 -30.06 -17.29
CA ARG A 519 7.56 -30.56 -16.63
C ARG A 519 6.35 -29.61 -16.64
N CYS A 520 6.44 -28.38 -17.15
CA CYS A 520 5.29 -27.51 -17.23
C CYS A 520 4.27 -28.06 -18.26
N LYS A 521 3.04 -28.22 -17.82
CA LYS A 521 1.91 -28.72 -18.65
C LYS A 521 0.77 -27.72 -18.75
N ALA A 522 0.66 -26.83 -17.77
CA ALA A 522 -0.36 -25.80 -17.73
C ALA A 522 0.19 -24.52 -17.09
N PHE A 523 -0.48 -23.42 -17.35
CA PHE A 523 -0.15 -22.14 -16.73
C PHE A 523 -1.41 -21.38 -16.37
N VAL A 524 -1.27 -20.43 -15.43
CA VAL A 524 -2.30 -19.46 -15.10
C VAL A 524 -1.63 -18.09 -15.04
N TRP A 525 -2.18 -17.15 -15.76
CA TRP A 525 -1.73 -15.76 -15.74
C TRP A 525 -2.84 -14.88 -15.17
N TYR A 526 -2.44 -13.92 -14.33
CA TYR A 526 -3.35 -12.97 -13.68
C TYR A 526 -2.99 -11.56 -14.11
N THR A 527 -3.97 -10.71 -14.27
CA THR A 527 -3.78 -9.27 -14.50
C THR A 527 -3.23 -8.54 -13.26
N LEU A 528 -3.27 -9.18 -12.09
CA LEU A 528 -2.78 -8.65 -10.81
C LEU A 528 -1.29 -8.30 -10.89
N ASN A 529 -0.93 -7.13 -10.35
CA ASN A 529 0.47 -6.66 -10.18
C ASN A 529 1.29 -6.52 -11.48
N GLY A 530 0.64 -6.15 -12.60
CA GLY A 530 1.34 -6.02 -13.89
C GLY A 530 1.61 -7.36 -14.58
N GLY A 531 0.97 -8.44 -14.10
CA GLY A 531 1.02 -9.77 -14.66
C GLY A 531 1.76 -10.78 -13.79
N LEU A 532 1.02 -11.69 -13.15
CA LEU A 532 1.57 -12.83 -12.41
C LEU A 532 1.33 -14.11 -13.20
N CYS A 533 2.39 -14.79 -13.60
CA CYS A 533 2.38 -16.09 -14.26
C CYS A 533 2.65 -17.21 -13.26
N ARG A 534 1.81 -18.24 -13.23
CA ARG A 534 2.05 -19.48 -12.48
C ARG A 534 2.16 -20.66 -13.42
N LEU A 535 3.26 -21.37 -13.36
CA LEU A 535 3.50 -22.58 -14.13
C LEU A 535 3.14 -23.82 -13.32
N LYS A 536 2.53 -24.81 -13.98
CA LYS A 536 1.99 -26.00 -13.33
C LYS A 536 2.37 -27.29 -14.05
N ASP A 537 2.63 -28.36 -13.30
CA ASP A 537 2.91 -29.68 -13.85
C ASP A 537 1.63 -30.52 -14.11
N THR A 538 0.48 -30.01 -13.68
CA THR A 538 -0.83 -30.60 -13.93
C THR A 538 -1.88 -29.51 -14.16
N GLN A 539 -2.97 -29.83 -14.87
CA GLN A 539 -4.09 -28.93 -15.03
C GLN A 539 -4.85 -28.72 -13.70
N GLY A 540 -4.87 -29.71 -12.83
CA GLY A 540 -5.59 -29.65 -11.56
C GLY A 540 -7.10 -29.40 -11.66
N ARG A 541 -7.74 -29.12 -10.52
CA ARG A 541 -9.16 -28.75 -10.48
C ARG A 541 -9.34 -27.28 -10.90
N LYS A 542 -10.32 -26.99 -11.75
CA LYS A 542 -10.69 -25.64 -12.14
C LYS A 542 -11.49 -24.93 -11.05
N VAL A 543 -11.14 -23.69 -10.77
CA VAL A 543 -11.91 -22.78 -9.94
C VAL A 543 -12.04 -21.43 -10.64
N HIS A 544 -13.13 -20.72 -10.39
CA HIS A 544 -13.35 -19.39 -10.94
C HIS A 544 -12.49 -18.38 -10.19
N VAL A 545 -11.72 -17.57 -10.93
CA VAL A 545 -10.92 -16.45 -10.39
C VAL A 545 -10.98 -15.30 -11.40
N ASP A 546 -11.64 -14.23 -11.06
CA ASP A 546 -11.80 -13.05 -11.91
C ASP A 546 -10.45 -12.51 -12.39
N GLY A 547 -10.37 -12.21 -13.69
CA GLY A 547 -9.18 -11.67 -14.34
C GLY A 547 -8.03 -12.66 -14.55
N ALA A 548 -8.20 -13.95 -14.16
CA ALA A 548 -7.24 -14.99 -14.48
C ALA A 548 -7.44 -15.51 -15.92
N LYS A 549 -6.34 -15.83 -16.59
CA LYS A 549 -6.32 -16.55 -17.88
C LYS A 549 -5.49 -17.79 -17.73
N ALA A 550 -6.07 -18.96 -18.02
CA ALA A 550 -5.39 -20.24 -17.90
C ALA A 550 -5.26 -20.96 -19.24
N GLY A 551 -4.18 -21.70 -19.42
CA GLY A 551 -3.95 -22.51 -20.59
C GLY A 551 -3.25 -23.84 -20.28
N VAL A 552 -3.49 -24.84 -21.12
CA VAL A 552 -2.83 -26.14 -21.07
C VAL A 552 -2.00 -26.32 -22.33
N LEU A 553 -0.71 -26.63 -22.18
CA LEU A 553 0.12 -26.91 -23.34
C LEU A 553 -0.34 -28.21 -24.02
N PRO A 554 -0.44 -28.25 -25.37
CA PRO A 554 -0.76 -29.46 -26.08
C PRO A 554 0.31 -30.53 -25.83
N ALA A 555 -0.11 -31.78 -25.68
CA ALA A 555 0.82 -32.89 -25.56
C ALA A 555 1.76 -32.93 -26.76
N PRO A 556 3.08 -33.20 -26.58
CA PRO A 556 3.98 -33.35 -27.72
C PRO A 556 3.45 -34.43 -28.65
N ALA A 557 3.35 -34.11 -29.96
CA ALA A 557 2.92 -35.06 -30.97
C ALA A 557 3.79 -36.31 -30.85
N SER A 558 3.17 -37.46 -30.63
CA SER A 558 3.87 -38.75 -30.54
C SER A 558 4.50 -39.02 -31.90
N GLY A 559 5.78 -38.70 -32.03
CA GLY A 559 6.55 -39.09 -33.22
C GLY A 559 6.51 -40.57 -33.41
N ARG A 560 5.88 -41.06 -34.44
CA ARG A 560 6.09 -42.43 -34.95
C ARG A 560 7.57 -42.53 -35.24
N ARG A 561 8.27 -43.38 -34.51
CA ARG A 561 9.59 -43.84 -34.97
C ARG A 561 9.39 -44.64 -36.27
N PRO A 562 10.26 -44.44 -37.24
CA PRO A 562 10.28 -45.26 -38.46
C PRO A 562 10.66 -46.72 -38.17
#